data_f549796d81393931bde423032c34f502
#
_entry.id   f549796d81393931bde423032c34f502
#
_cell.length_a   1.000
_cell.length_b   1.000
_cell.length_c   1.000
_cell.angle_alpha   90.00
_cell.angle_beta   90.00
_cell.angle_gamma   90.00
#
_symmetry.space_group_name_H-M   'P 1'
#
loop_
_entity.id
_entity.type
_entity.pdbx_description
1 polymer ?
#
loop_
_entity_poly.entity_id
_entity_poly.type
_entity_poly.pdbx_seq_one_letter_code
_entity_poly.pdbx_strand_id
1 'polypeptide(L)'
;MLYRYYLPNGLQVVSEPMANRKTVALGVFVKVGSQDETKENNGISHLVEHMFFKGTKTRSAKDIADLTARIGDDVNAFTSKECTALYGMTVTKKFGELAMLLGDLLTNPQFDAKELAKEKRIVMDEIDMYWDSPEDLVHELLQKRVWKNDSLGYLISGTKSVVRSLKREELHQFLRGHYYAENMLISVAGGYEEKEVKSILADAFSGVKSFAAQADKKYLSPEMVAVSVKRDKAAELALPPYHAEYMGAACFSGKKQNEIKEKKSPCYYRSFAVADKDIEQLHLNLAFPAPCLGDKRRFAYSIMNSAFGGSNNSRLFQQIREEAGMAYSVYSYSSAYLRAGLFHIDITVQPQLAVPVLSKVAGIVEEFSRCGLTEEELSLHKEQVETELIMGAESPKTRMDANAKYALAGTKLFTLEEKLELMDAVTCGQIKELAEEILKLREVSLCVVGNR
;
A
#
# COMPACT_ATOMS: atom_id res chain seq x y z
N MET A 1 12.03 -15.20 -13.67
CA MET A 1 11.96 -16.17 -12.55
C MET A 1 11.93 -15.37 -11.26
N LEU A 2 11.03 -15.70 -10.31
CA LEU A 2 10.86 -14.98 -9.04
C LEU A 2 11.52 -15.79 -7.94
N TYR A 3 12.40 -15.14 -7.15
CA TYR A 3 13.10 -15.76 -6.02
C TYR A 3 12.55 -15.22 -4.70
N ARG A 4 12.54 -16.07 -3.68
CA ARG A 4 12.19 -15.70 -2.30
C ARG A 4 13.16 -16.38 -1.35
N TYR A 5 13.86 -15.61 -0.53
CA TYR A 5 14.85 -16.11 0.43
C TYR A 5 14.98 -15.16 1.62
N TYR A 6 15.83 -15.54 2.58
CA TYR A 6 16.14 -14.72 3.74
C TYR A 6 17.65 -14.39 3.76
N LEU A 7 17.97 -13.18 4.16
CA LEU A 7 19.34 -12.78 4.48
C LEU A 7 19.77 -13.40 5.82
N PRO A 8 21.08 -13.43 6.15
CA PRO A 8 21.59 -14.03 7.39
C PRO A 8 20.95 -13.46 8.68
N ASN A 9 20.51 -12.22 8.66
CA ASN A 9 19.82 -11.55 9.77
C ASN A 9 18.30 -11.81 9.84
N GLY A 10 17.76 -12.65 8.97
CA GLY A 10 16.33 -12.98 8.92
C GLY A 10 15.47 -12.06 8.07
N LEU A 11 16.06 -11.04 7.43
CA LEU A 11 15.34 -10.12 6.55
C LEU A 11 14.90 -10.86 5.26
N GLN A 12 13.62 -10.82 4.97
CA GLN A 12 13.05 -11.46 3.79
C GLN A 12 13.37 -10.69 2.51
N VAL A 13 13.69 -11.41 1.43
CA VAL A 13 13.90 -10.83 0.09
C VAL A 13 12.97 -11.50 -0.91
N VAL A 14 12.36 -10.68 -1.76
CA VAL A 14 11.69 -11.08 -3.00
C VAL A 14 12.45 -10.44 -4.16
N SER A 15 12.94 -11.25 -5.07
CA SER A 15 13.84 -10.84 -6.14
C SER A 15 13.32 -11.32 -7.49
N GLU A 16 13.25 -10.41 -8.45
CA GLU A 16 12.78 -10.68 -9.81
C GLU A 16 13.75 -10.16 -10.87
N PRO A 17 14.74 -10.94 -11.28
CA PRO A 17 15.62 -10.58 -12.39
C PRO A 17 14.81 -10.44 -13.70
N MET A 18 14.99 -9.32 -14.38
CA MET A 18 14.35 -8.99 -15.65
C MET A 18 15.39 -8.96 -16.76
N ALA A 19 15.30 -9.90 -17.70
CA ALA A 19 16.24 -9.98 -18.81
C ALA A 19 16.27 -8.68 -19.62
N ASN A 20 17.43 -8.33 -20.15
CA ASN A 20 17.65 -7.18 -21.03
C ASN A 20 17.33 -5.79 -20.44
N ARG A 21 17.11 -5.67 -19.13
CA ARG A 21 16.98 -4.37 -18.46
C ARG A 21 18.34 -3.85 -18.05
N LYS A 22 18.51 -2.52 -18.08
CA LYS A 22 19.73 -1.81 -17.64
C LYS A 22 19.50 -1.05 -16.34
N THR A 23 18.29 -1.12 -15.81
CA THR A 23 17.85 -0.48 -14.58
C THR A 23 17.40 -1.52 -13.58
N VAL A 24 17.48 -1.17 -12.30
CA VAL A 24 17.05 -1.99 -11.18
C VAL A 24 16.36 -1.11 -10.16
N ALA A 25 15.21 -1.57 -9.67
CA ALA A 25 14.47 -0.97 -8.58
C ALA A 25 14.66 -1.80 -7.31
N LEU A 26 14.88 -1.13 -6.20
CA LEU A 26 15.04 -1.69 -4.86
C LEU A 26 14.10 -0.97 -3.90
N GLY A 27 13.32 -1.71 -3.15
CA GLY A 27 12.48 -1.18 -2.08
C GLY A 27 12.64 -1.99 -0.80
N VAL A 28 12.64 -1.30 0.33
CA VAL A 28 12.57 -1.87 1.67
C VAL A 28 11.26 -1.46 2.28
N PHE A 29 10.42 -2.42 2.56
CA PHE A 29 9.05 -2.25 3.02
C PHE A 29 8.96 -2.72 4.47
N VAL A 30 8.51 -1.86 5.35
CA VAL A 30 8.30 -2.14 6.76
C VAL A 30 6.82 -2.32 7.01
N LYS A 31 6.41 -3.39 7.68
CA LYS A 31 5.00 -3.68 8.02
C LYS A 31 4.55 -2.79 9.17
N VAL A 32 4.58 -1.49 8.95
CA VAL A 32 4.12 -0.46 9.89
C VAL A 32 3.64 0.76 9.12
N GLY A 33 2.47 1.25 9.46
CA GLY A 33 1.88 2.45 8.90
C GLY A 33 0.95 3.11 9.91
N SER A 34 0.09 4.04 9.47
CA SER A 34 -0.78 4.78 10.40
C SER A 34 -1.77 3.89 11.15
N GLN A 35 -2.11 2.70 10.65
CA GLN A 35 -2.96 1.74 11.38
C GLN A 35 -2.28 1.09 12.61
N ASP A 36 -0.96 1.16 12.71
CA ASP A 36 -0.17 0.59 13.81
C ASP A 36 0.14 1.63 14.89
N GLU A 37 -0.36 2.84 14.71
CA GLU A 37 -0.23 3.96 15.64
C GLU A 37 -1.37 3.98 16.67
N THR A 38 -1.19 4.79 17.69
CA THR A 38 -2.21 5.12 18.68
C THR A 38 -2.72 6.55 18.46
N LYS A 39 -3.78 6.94 19.16
CA LYS A 39 -4.28 8.33 19.06
C LYS A 39 -3.24 9.36 19.55
N GLU A 40 -2.37 8.95 20.47
CA GLU A 40 -1.38 9.81 21.11
C GLU A 40 -0.14 10.02 20.23
N ASN A 41 0.13 9.10 19.29
CA ASN A 41 1.29 9.20 18.40
C ASN A 41 0.95 9.17 16.91
N ASN A 42 -0.32 9.36 16.53
CA ASN A 42 -0.76 9.33 15.13
C ASN A 42 -0.02 10.38 14.28
N GLY A 43 0.60 9.92 13.19
CA GLY A 43 1.49 10.67 12.32
C GLY A 43 2.98 10.41 12.58
N ILE A 44 3.33 9.54 13.54
CA ILE A 44 4.74 9.24 13.83
C ILE A 44 5.41 8.48 12.70
N SER A 45 4.72 7.57 12.00
CA SER A 45 5.28 6.84 10.85
C SER A 45 5.68 7.80 9.74
N HIS A 46 4.82 8.76 9.42
CA HIS A 46 5.05 9.78 8.41
C HIS A 46 6.20 10.72 8.80
N LEU A 47 6.23 11.16 10.05
CA LEU A 47 7.32 11.98 10.54
C LEU A 47 8.67 11.24 10.55
N VAL A 48 8.68 9.94 10.85
CA VAL A 48 9.89 9.09 10.75
C VAL A 48 10.35 8.99 9.30
N GLU A 49 9.44 8.84 8.35
CA GLU A 49 9.74 8.85 6.91
C GLU A 49 10.49 10.13 6.51
N HIS A 50 9.95 11.32 6.83
CA HIS A 50 10.60 12.62 6.59
C HIS A 50 12.00 12.69 7.17
N MET A 51 12.18 12.14 8.36
CA MET A 51 13.43 12.21 9.08
C MET A 51 14.53 11.28 8.54
N PHE A 52 14.22 10.26 7.73
CA PHE A 52 15.25 9.42 7.12
C PHE A 52 16.22 10.19 6.25
N PHE A 53 15.76 11.20 5.51
CA PHE A 53 16.58 11.99 4.60
C PHE A 53 17.29 13.18 5.27
N LYS A 54 17.14 13.37 6.59
CA LYS A 54 17.70 14.52 7.34
C LYS A 54 19.03 14.20 8.04
N GLY A 55 19.69 13.14 7.61
CA GLY A 55 21.00 12.75 8.07
C GLY A 55 21.04 11.42 8.80
N THR A 56 22.15 10.72 8.59
CA THR A 56 22.52 9.51 9.32
C THR A 56 23.73 9.78 10.22
N LYS A 57 24.16 8.77 10.96
CA LYS A 57 25.42 8.88 11.74
C LYS A 57 26.67 9.06 10.86
N THR A 58 26.58 8.69 9.59
CA THR A 58 27.72 8.67 8.65
C THR A 58 27.59 9.69 7.53
N ARG A 59 26.39 10.26 7.29
CA ARG A 59 26.11 11.19 6.19
C ARG A 59 25.27 12.36 6.67
N SER A 60 25.62 13.57 6.24
CA SER A 60 24.73 14.72 6.36
C SER A 60 23.55 14.63 5.38
N ALA A 61 22.51 15.42 5.56
CA ALA A 61 21.39 15.53 4.61
C ALA A 61 21.89 15.94 3.22
N LYS A 62 22.92 16.79 3.13
CA LYS A 62 23.54 17.16 1.87
C LYS A 62 24.23 15.99 1.19
N ASP A 63 25.00 15.19 1.93
CA ASP A 63 25.66 14.01 1.40
C ASP A 63 24.64 12.98 0.85
N ILE A 64 23.51 12.83 1.53
CA ILE A 64 22.39 12.00 1.07
C ILE A 64 21.84 12.54 -0.25
N ALA A 65 21.54 13.82 -0.35
CA ALA A 65 21.04 14.45 -1.56
C ALA A 65 22.05 14.36 -2.72
N ASP A 66 23.33 14.62 -2.47
CA ASP A 66 24.40 14.52 -3.48
C ASP A 66 24.57 13.09 -3.99
N LEU A 67 24.44 12.08 -3.11
CA LEU A 67 24.49 10.67 -3.49
C LEU A 67 23.24 10.27 -4.28
N THR A 68 22.05 10.67 -3.82
CA THR A 68 20.77 10.43 -4.52
C THR A 68 20.83 10.96 -5.96
N ALA A 69 21.25 12.23 -6.15
CA ALA A 69 21.42 12.80 -7.47
C ALA A 69 22.41 11.99 -8.34
N ARG A 70 23.51 11.53 -7.75
CA ARG A 70 24.55 10.75 -8.44
C ARG A 70 24.05 9.39 -8.90
N ILE A 71 23.18 8.73 -8.15
CA ILE A 71 22.63 7.40 -8.49
C ILE A 71 21.39 7.45 -9.38
N GLY A 72 20.84 8.63 -9.70
CA GLY A 72 19.76 8.79 -10.67
C GLY A 72 18.57 9.61 -10.19
N ASP A 73 18.64 10.23 -9.00
CA ASP A 73 17.63 11.11 -8.40
C ASP A 73 16.22 10.49 -8.21
N ASP A 74 16.16 9.15 -8.19
CA ASP A 74 14.91 8.40 -7.95
C ASP A 74 15.05 7.57 -6.66
N VAL A 75 15.31 8.25 -5.53
CA VAL A 75 15.28 7.67 -4.19
C VAL A 75 14.23 8.41 -3.38
N ASN A 76 13.27 7.68 -2.87
CA ASN A 76 12.13 8.26 -2.17
C ASN A 76 11.62 7.31 -1.06
N ALA A 77 10.65 7.78 -0.30
CA ALA A 77 9.92 6.98 0.68
C ALA A 77 8.42 7.28 0.60
N PHE A 78 7.61 6.43 1.17
CA PHE A 78 6.20 6.70 1.40
C PHE A 78 5.72 6.01 2.67
N THR A 79 4.70 6.58 3.27
CA THR A 79 3.92 5.98 4.35
C THR A 79 2.49 5.76 3.89
N SER A 80 1.98 4.56 4.13
CA SER A 80 0.59 4.20 3.90
C SER A 80 -0.09 3.83 5.22
N LYS A 81 -1.33 3.35 5.14
CA LYS A 81 -2.03 2.84 6.33
C LYS A 81 -1.32 1.62 6.94
N GLU A 82 -0.70 0.76 6.15
CA GLU A 82 -0.20 -0.57 6.54
C GLU A 82 1.30 -0.78 6.32
N CYS A 83 1.96 0.16 5.66
CA CYS A 83 3.35 0.00 5.25
C CYS A 83 4.05 1.36 5.17
N THR A 84 5.30 1.39 5.61
CA THR A 84 6.28 2.45 5.29
C THR A 84 7.36 1.86 4.42
N ALA A 85 7.74 2.53 3.34
CA ALA A 85 8.74 2.03 2.40
C ALA A 85 9.79 3.09 2.08
N LEU A 86 11.05 2.64 1.96
CA LEU A 86 12.12 3.39 1.31
C LEU A 86 12.47 2.64 0.03
N TYR A 87 12.53 3.35 -1.09
CA TYR A 87 12.79 2.73 -2.38
C TYR A 87 13.60 3.64 -3.29
N GLY A 88 14.14 3.05 -4.35
CA GLY A 88 14.77 3.80 -5.41
C GLY A 88 14.94 2.96 -6.67
N MET A 89 15.22 3.65 -7.78
CA MET A 89 15.57 3.02 -9.04
C MET A 89 16.87 3.63 -9.56
N THR A 90 17.73 2.79 -10.10
CA THR A 90 19.02 3.21 -10.63
C THR A 90 19.46 2.32 -11.81
N VAL A 91 20.56 2.66 -12.45
CA VAL A 91 21.22 1.77 -13.42
C VAL A 91 21.91 0.62 -12.70
N THR A 92 21.90 -0.58 -13.29
CA THR A 92 22.42 -1.82 -12.67
C THR A 92 23.82 -1.64 -12.05
N LYS A 93 24.75 -0.96 -12.73
CA LYS A 93 26.11 -0.71 -12.22
C LYS A 93 26.19 0.10 -10.93
N LYS A 94 25.14 0.81 -10.55
CA LYS A 94 25.06 1.62 -9.31
C LYS A 94 24.17 1.00 -8.23
N PHE A 95 23.71 -0.24 -8.44
CA PHE A 95 22.86 -0.94 -7.50
C PHE A 95 23.46 -1.02 -6.09
N GLY A 96 24.75 -1.28 -5.98
CA GLY A 96 25.44 -1.31 -4.69
C GLY A 96 25.38 0.02 -3.93
N GLU A 97 25.52 1.15 -4.64
CA GLU A 97 25.41 2.48 -4.03
C GLU A 97 23.99 2.74 -3.52
N LEU A 98 22.96 2.36 -4.28
CA LEU A 98 21.55 2.46 -3.86
C LEU A 98 21.27 1.58 -2.63
N ALA A 99 21.72 0.30 -2.66
CA ALA A 99 21.50 -0.62 -1.56
C ALA A 99 22.15 -0.12 -0.26
N MET A 100 23.42 0.34 -0.35
CA MET A 100 24.15 0.91 0.80
C MET A 100 23.50 2.18 1.33
N LEU A 101 22.95 3.04 0.47
CA LEU A 101 22.23 4.24 0.89
C LEU A 101 20.98 3.84 1.68
N LEU A 102 20.11 2.99 1.13
CA LEU A 102 18.88 2.58 1.82
C LEU A 102 19.17 1.85 3.14
N GLY A 103 20.21 1.00 3.16
CA GLY A 103 20.67 0.34 4.37
C GLY A 103 21.12 1.32 5.47
N ASP A 104 21.84 2.38 5.09
CA ASP A 104 22.31 3.41 6.04
C ASP A 104 21.15 4.28 6.57
N LEU A 105 20.24 4.70 5.69
CA LEU A 105 19.04 5.45 6.09
C LEU A 105 18.22 4.69 7.15
N LEU A 106 18.05 3.38 6.98
CA LEU A 106 17.28 2.53 7.90
C LEU A 106 17.98 2.25 9.22
N THR A 107 19.32 1.99 9.17
CA THR A 107 20.04 1.48 10.35
C THR A 107 20.69 2.57 11.20
N ASN A 108 20.96 3.73 10.60
CA ASN A 108 21.73 4.79 11.24
C ASN A 108 21.06 6.17 11.28
N PRO A 109 19.72 6.31 11.26
CA PRO A 109 19.09 7.62 11.25
C PRO A 109 19.48 8.41 12.51
N GLN A 110 19.81 9.69 12.33
CA GLN A 110 20.30 10.52 13.42
C GLN A 110 19.17 11.21 14.18
N PHE A 111 18.09 11.56 13.47
CA PHE A 111 16.97 12.34 14.01
C PHE A 111 17.42 13.57 14.78
N ASP A 112 18.24 14.42 14.15
CA ASP A 112 18.72 15.65 14.76
C ASP A 112 17.56 16.52 15.28
N ALA A 113 17.70 17.10 16.46
CA ALA A 113 16.62 17.83 17.10
C ALA A 113 16.22 19.11 16.33
N LYS A 114 17.18 19.78 15.66
CA LYS A 114 16.90 20.98 14.87
C LYS A 114 16.18 20.61 13.57
N GLU A 115 16.62 19.53 12.91
CA GLU A 115 15.95 19.02 11.73
C GLU A 115 14.54 18.52 12.07
N LEU A 116 14.36 17.81 13.18
CA LEU A 116 13.03 17.39 13.65
C LEU A 116 12.08 18.58 13.87
N ALA A 117 12.59 19.68 14.43
CA ALA A 117 11.77 20.87 14.62
C ALA A 117 11.38 21.56 13.30
N LYS A 118 12.21 21.46 12.26
CA LYS A 118 11.88 21.92 10.90
C LYS A 118 10.85 21.01 10.23
N GLU A 119 11.11 19.69 10.25
CA GLU A 119 10.23 18.71 9.60
C GLU A 119 8.82 18.69 10.20
N LYS A 120 8.68 18.88 11.51
CA LYS A 120 7.35 19.04 12.11
C LYS A 120 6.57 20.22 11.53
N ARG A 121 7.23 21.32 11.17
CA ARG A 121 6.56 22.48 10.53
C ARG A 121 6.12 22.11 9.12
N ILE A 122 7.01 21.46 8.35
CA ILE A 122 6.70 20.97 7.00
C ILE A 122 5.51 20.02 7.03
N VAL A 123 5.50 19.01 7.91
CA VAL A 123 4.37 18.09 8.05
C VAL A 123 3.09 18.82 8.49
N MET A 124 3.18 19.84 9.34
CA MET A 124 1.99 20.63 9.69
C MET A 124 1.47 21.48 8.52
N ASP A 125 2.35 21.98 7.66
CA ASP A 125 1.97 22.70 6.43
C ASP A 125 1.37 21.72 5.40
N GLU A 126 1.90 20.50 5.30
CA GLU A 126 1.29 19.44 4.47
C GLU A 126 -0.11 19.03 4.96
N ILE A 127 -0.31 18.94 6.28
CA ILE A 127 -1.65 18.70 6.85
C ILE A 127 -2.61 19.82 6.40
N ASP A 128 -2.19 21.10 6.40
CA ASP A 128 -3.02 22.19 5.88
C ASP A 128 -3.31 22.01 4.39
N MET A 129 -2.29 21.67 3.61
CA MET A 129 -2.42 21.46 2.17
C MET A 129 -3.45 20.35 1.84
N TYR A 130 -3.42 19.22 2.58
CA TYR A 130 -4.45 18.19 2.44
C TYR A 130 -5.85 18.67 2.84
N TRP A 131 -5.95 19.48 3.91
CA TRP A 131 -7.22 20.08 4.30
C TRP A 131 -7.73 21.13 3.30
N ASP A 132 -6.82 21.77 2.57
CA ASP A 132 -7.16 22.76 1.53
C ASP A 132 -7.47 22.11 0.17
N SER A 133 -7.02 20.88 -0.09
CA SER A 133 -7.37 20.09 -1.26
C SER A 133 -8.73 19.42 -1.09
N PRO A 134 -9.78 19.79 -1.82
CA PRO A 134 -11.09 19.15 -1.70
C PRO A 134 -11.07 17.68 -2.11
N GLU A 135 -10.24 17.33 -3.09
CA GLU A 135 -10.07 15.97 -3.60
C GLU A 135 -9.49 15.06 -2.53
N ASP A 136 -8.42 15.48 -1.85
CA ASP A 136 -7.82 14.69 -0.77
C ASP A 136 -8.72 14.64 0.46
N LEU A 137 -9.34 15.76 0.81
CA LEU A 137 -10.17 15.91 1.98
C LEU A 137 -11.40 14.98 1.94
N VAL A 138 -12.04 14.83 0.78
CA VAL A 138 -13.23 13.97 0.65
C VAL A 138 -12.91 12.51 0.96
N HIS A 139 -11.72 12.03 0.56
CA HIS A 139 -11.25 10.68 0.84
C HIS A 139 -10.91 10.47 2.31
N GLU A 140 -10.12 11.37 2.89
CA GLU A 140 -9.70 11.27 4.29
C GLU A 140 -10.88 11.32 5.24
N LEU A 141 -11.84 12.22 5.00
CA LEU A 141 -13.06 12.32 5.82
C LEU A 141 -13.90 11.05 5.73
N LEU A 142 -14.06 10.48 4.52
CA LEU A 142 -14.84 9.27 4.34
C LEU A 142 -14.19 8.08 5.05
N GLN A 143 -12.89 7.84 4.85
CA GLN A 143 -12.17 6.75 5.51
C GLN A 143 -12.22 6.86 7.03
N LYS A 144 -12.00 8.05 7.57
CA LYS A 144 -12.12 8.32 9.02
C LYS A 144 -13.51 7.99 9.56
N ARG A 145 -14.56 8.18 8.77
CA ARG A 145 -15.94 7.91 9.18
C ARG A 145 -16.29 6.44 9.09
N VAL A 146 -15.96 5.79 7.98
CA VAL A 146 -16.28 4.36 7.76
C VAL A 146 -15.47 3.45 8.68
N TRP A 147 -14.27 3.84 9.09
CA TRP A 147 -13.40 3.11 10.03
C TRP A 147 -13.30 3.80 11.40
N LYS A 148 -14.34 4.50 11.85
CA LYS A 148 -14.30 5.39 13.04
C LYS A 148 -13.82 4.75 14.35
N ASN A 149 -13.89 3.44 14.49
CA ASN A 149 -13.50 2.68 15.67
C ASN A 149 -12.28 1.76 15.45
N ASP A 150 -11.59 1.94 14.32
CA ASP A 150 -10.38 1.19 13.97
C ASP A 150 -9.27 2.16 13.56
N SER A 151 -8.03 1.79 13.84
CA SER A 151 -6.86 2.60 13.47
C SER A 151 -6.66 2.72 11.96
N LEU A 152 -7.32 1.89 11.14
CA LEU A 152 -7.37 2.05 9.69
C LEU A 152 -8.00 3.41 9.27
N GLY A 153 -8.83 4.00 10.13
CA GLY A 153 -9.39 5.35 9.97
C GLY A 153 -8.46 6.48 10.39
N TYR A 154 -7.26 6.21 10.91
CA TYR A 154 -6.31 7.26 11.28
C TYR A 154 -5.73 7.96 10.05
N LEU A 155 -5.50 9.26 10.13
CA LEU A 155 -4.83 10.04 9.10
C LEU A 155 -3.37 9.60 8.99
N ILE A 156 -2.82 9.48 7.79
CA ILE A 156 -1.42 9.11 7.59
C ILE A 156 -0.49 10.19 8.16
N SER A 157 -0.77 11.45 7.85
CA SER A 157 -0.03 12.60 8.37
C SER A 157 -0.32 12.92 9.85
N GLY A 158 -1.32 12.26 10.44
CA GLY A 158 -1.74 12.53 11.81
C GLY A 158 -2.51 13.84 11.98
N THR A 159 -2.41 14.43 13.18
CA THR A 159 -2.98 15.74 13.48
C THR A 159 -1.90 16.71 13.93
N LYS A 160 -2.06 18.00 13.63
CA LYS A 160 -1.09 19.05 14.02
C LYS A 160 -0.76 19.04 15.51
N SER A 161 -1.74 18.78 16.38
CA SER A 161 -1.53 18.73 17.83
C SER A 161 -0.61 17.59 18.24
N VAL A 162 -0.82 16.40 17.65
CA VAL A 162 -0.01 15.21 17.94
C VAL A 162 1.38 15.38 17.33
N VAL A 163 1.51 15.73 16.04
CA VAL A 163 2.80 15.93 15.37
C VAL A 163 3.66 16.96 16.12
N ARG A 164 3.06 18.06 16.59
CA ARG A 164 3.77 19.06 17.39
C ARG A 164 4.33 18.50 18.71
N SER A 165 3.60 17.58 19.34
CA SER A 165 3.99 17.00 20.63
C SER A 165 5.06 15.91 20.56
N LEU A 166 5.19 15.21 19.42
CA LEU A 166 6.12 14.10 19.25
C LEU A 166 7.56 14.50 19.60
N LYS A 167 8.27 13.64 20.30
CA LYS A 167 9.65 13.87 20.74
C LYS A 167 10.61 12.95 20.00
N ARG A 168 11.86 13.33 19.91
CA ARG A 168 12.94 12.56 19.29
C ARG A 168 13.05 11.14 19.85
N GLU A 169 12.90 11.00 21.16
CA GLU A 169 12.96 9.72 21.86
C GLU A 169 11.83 8.78 21.43
N GLU A 170 10.65 9.33 21.15
CA GLU A 170 9.49 8.56 20.68
C GLU A 170 9.73 8.04 19.26
N LEU A 171 10.36 8.84 18.36
CA LEU A 171 10.75 8.38 17.02
C LEU A 171 11.76 7.22 17.12
N HIS A 172 12.79 7.35 17.96
CA HIS A 172 13.75 6.26 18.18
C HIS A 172 13.09 5.02 18.80
N GLN A 173 12.14 5.20 19.72
CA GLN A 173 11.39 4.09 20.31
C GLN A 173 10.51 3.41 19.25
N PHE A 174 9.85 4.18 18.39
CA PHE A 174 9.03 3.69 17.28
C PHE A 174 9.87 2.86 16.31
N LEU A 175 11.05 3.36 15.90
CA LEU A 175 11.98 2.59 15.09
C LEU A 175 12.34 1.25 15.76
N ARG A 176 12.75 1.26 17.02
CA ARG A 176 13.10 0.02 17.73
C ARG A 176 11.92 -0.96 17.84
N GLY A 177 10.70 -0.45 17.91
CA GLY A 177 9.49 -1.28 18.02
C GLY A 177 9.04 -1.91 16.71
N HIS A 178 9.38 -1.33 15.57
CA HIS A 178 8.81 -1.74 14.28
C HIS A 178 9.82 -2.07 13.18
N TYR A 179 11.05 -1.50 13.23
CA TYR A 179 12.05 -1.66 12.15
C TYR A 179 13.07 -2.75 12.50
N TYR A 180 12.63 -4.01 12.43
CA TYR A 180 13.43 -5.20 12.67
C TYR A 180 13.23 -6.22 11.53
N ALA A 181 14.17 -7.11 11.34
CA ALA A 181 14.27 -7.95 10.15
C ALA A 181 12.98 -8.72 9.82
N GLU A 182 12.31 -9.31 10.82
CA GLU A 182 11.10 -10.12 10.63
C GLU A 182 9.85 -9.28 10.30
N ASN A 183 9.91 -7.97 10.56
CA ASN A 183 8.85 -7.01 10.21
C ASN A 183 9.11 -6.27 8.90
N MET A 184 10.16 -6.65 8.17
CA MET A 184 10.60 -5.97 6.95
C MET A 184 10.68 -6.94 5.78
N LEU A 185 10.59 -6.37 4.59
CA LEU A 185 10.72 -7.08 3.33
C LEU A 185 11.56 -6.23 2.37
N ILE A 186 12.55 -6.82 1.73
CA ILE A 186 13.21 -6.26 0.56
C ILE A 186 12.51 -6.79 -0.69
N SER A 187 12.17 -5.90 -1.63
CA SER A 187 11.75 -6.27 -2.97
C SER A 187 12.71 -5.65 -3.98
N VAL A 188 13.19 -6.45 -4.91
CA VAL A 188 14.10 -6.00 -5.96
C VAL A 188 13.66 -6.57 -7.31
N ALA A 189 13.64 -5.72 -8.35
CA ALA A 189 13.32 -6.12 -9.72
C ALA A 189 14.17 -5.34 -10.72
N GLY A 190 14.56 -5.98 -11.82
CA GLY A 190 15.34 -5.32 -12.87
C GLY A 190 16.43 -6.17 -13.48
N GLY A 191 17.37 -5.53 -14.16
CA GLY A 191 18.44 -6.19 -14.87
C GLY A 191 19.65 -6.44 -13.99
N TYR A 192 19.81 -7.65 -13.47
CA TYR A 192 20.94 -8.04 -12.61
C TYR A 192 21.14 -9.56 -12.56
N GLU A 193 22.30 -9.96 -12.04
CA GLU A 193 22.58 -11.34 -11.69
C GLU A 193 22.22 -11.60 -10.22
N GLU A 194 21.38 -12.59 -9.96
CA GLU A 194 20.81 -12.87 -8.62
C GLU A 194 21.88 -13.09 -7.56
N LYS A 195 22.97 -13.81 -7.91
CA LYS A 195 24.07 -14.09 -6.98
C LYS A 195 24.77 -12.81 -6.50
N GLU A 196 24.96 -11.83 -7.39
CA GLU A 196 25.59 -10.55 -7.08
C GLU A 196 24.69 -9.71 -6.17
N VAL A 197 23.40 -9.59 -6.52
CA VAL A 197 22.41 -8.85 -5.72
C VAL A 197 22.28 -9.42 -4.33
N LYS A 198 22.24 -10.74 -4.18
CA LYS A 198 22.18 -11.40 -2.86
C LYS A 198 23.35 -11.02 -1.96
N SER A 199 24.58 -10.94 -2.51
CA SER A 199 25.76 -10.52 -1.74
C SER A 199 25.67 -9.06 -1.35
N ILE A 200 25.32 -8.17 -2.29
CA ILE A 200 25.18 -6.73 -2.03
C ILE A 200 24.14 -6.45 -0.96
N LEU A 201 22.98 -7.11 -1.04
CA LEU A 201 21.90 -6.94 -0.06
C LEU A 201 22.33 -7.44 1.34
N ALA A 202 23.04 -8.58 1.42
CA ALA A 202 23.53 -9.10 2.69
C ALA A 202 24.46 -8.10 3.38
N ASP A 203 25.36 -7.46 2.63
CA ASP A 203 26.28 -6.46 3.15
C ASP A 203 25.55 -5.16 3.54
N ALA A 204 24.74 -4.62 2.62
CA ALA A 204 24.06 -3.34 2.80
C ALA A 204 23.08 -3.33 4.00
N PHE A 205 22.41 -4.44 4.23
CA PHE A 205 21.41 -4.58 5.29
C PHE A 205 21.88 -5.38 6.50
N SER A 206 23.18 -5.67 6.62
CA SER A 206 23.78 -6.39 7.76
C SER A 206 23.51 -5.71 9.11
N GLY A 207 23.34 -4.39 9.11
CA GLY A 207 23.02 -3.60 10.31
C GLY A 207 21.57 -3.72 10.80
N VAL A 208 20.65 -4.28 10.00
CA VAL A 208 19.26 -4.52 10.41
C VAL A 208 19.24 -5.65 11.42
N LYS A 209 18.73 -5.36 12.62
CA LYS A 209 18.69 -6.32 13.72
C LYS A 209 17.41 -7.18 13.66
N SER A 210 17.52 -8.43 14.13
CA SER A 210 16.35 -9.25 14.42
C SER A 210 15.60 -8.70 15.65
N PHE A 211 14.31 -9.04 15.80
CA PHE A 211 13.53 -8.66 16.97
C PHE A 211 14.20 -9.09 18.28
N ALA A 212 14.70 -10.31 18.35
CA ALA A 212 15.41 -10.84 19.51
C ALA A 212 16.70 -10.08 19.87
N ALA A 213 17.40 -9.55 18.84
CA ALA A 213 18.61 -8.75 19.05
C ALA A 213 18.32 -7.28 19.38
N GLN A 214 17.12 -6.79 19.07
CA GLN A 214 16.70 -5.40 19.27
C GLN A 214 15.93 -5.20 20.58
N ALA A 215 15.21 -6.22 21.04
CA ALA A 215 14.45 -6.16 22.27
C ALA A 215 15.40 -6.20 23.48
N ASP A 216 15.27 -5.20 24.36
CA ASP A 216 15.93 -5.23 25.65
C ASP A 216 15.48 -6.49 26.40
N LYS A 217 16.41 -7.35 26.83
CA LYS A 217 16.12 -8.61 27.53
C LYS A 217 15.18 -8.44 28.73
N LYS A 218 15.06 -7.23 29.23
CA LYS A 218 14.18 -6.82 30.35
C LYS A 218 12.68 -6.87 29.98
N TYR A 219 12.33 -6.82 28.70
CA TYR A 219 10.94 -6.75 28.21
C TYR A 219 10.51 -7.97 27.38
N LEU A 220 11.40 -8.95 27.23
CA LEU A 220 11.08 -10.21 26.55
C LEU A 220 10.45 -11.17 27.55
N SER A 221 9.21 -11.60 27.28
CA SER A 221 8.70 -12.79 27.98
C SER A 221 9.49 -14.04 27.54
N PRO A 222 9.64 -15.06 28.40
CA PRO A 222 10.30 -16.33 28.05
C PRO A 222 9.71 -16.98 26.79
N GLU A 223 8.45 -16.73 26.48
CA GLU A 223 7.73 -17.25 25.33
C GLU A 223 8.11 -16.54 24.01
N MET A 224 8.40 -15.23 24.04
CA MET A 224 8.91 -14.48 22.88
C MET A 224 10.33 -14.92 22.50
N VAL A 225 11.16 -15.24 23.48
CA VAL A 225 12.51 -15.80 23.25
C VAL A 225 12.43 -17.19 22.60
N ALA A 226 11.46 -18.04 23.00
CA ALA A 226 11.28 -19.38 22.43
C ALA A 226 10.84 -19.36 20.96
N VAL A 227 10.12 -18.34 20.52
CA VAL A 227 9.72 -18.17 19.12
C VAL A 227 10.90 -17.78 18.23
N SER A 228 11.82 -16.93 18.71
CA SER A 228 13.01 -16.53 17.97
C SER A 228 13.99 -17.73 17.81
N VAL A 229 14.21 -18.47 18.87
CA VAL A 229 15.12 -19.65 18.83
C VAL A 229 14.62 -20.79 17.94
N LYS A 230 13.29 -20.96 17.79
CA LYS A 230 12.73 -21.95 16.85
C LYS A 230 12.85 -21.53 15.39
N ARG A 231 12.89 -20.21 15.09
CA ARG A 231 13.10 -19.72 13.72
C ARG A 231 14.56 -19.83 13.29
N ASP A 232 15.51 -19.62 14.19
CA ASP A 232 16.95 -19.80 13.88
C ASP A 232 17.26 -21.25 13.47
N LYS A 233 16.59 -22.26 14.06
CA LYS A 233 16.73 -23.66 13.65
C LYS A 233 16.03 -24.02 12.34
N ALA A 234 15.02 -23.27 11.92
CA ALA A 234 14.33 -23.48 10.63
C ALA A 234 15.10 -22.89 9.44
N ALA A 235 16.00 -21.94 9.68
CA ALA A 235 16.89 -21.37 8.64
C ALA A 235 18.00 -22.35 8.17
N GLU A 236 18.32 -23.37 8.95
CA GLU A 236 19.28 -24.42 8.58
C GLU A 236 18.68 -25.56 7.73
N LEU A 237 17.37 -25.66 7.63
CA LEU A 237 16.69 -26.64 6.79
C LEU A 237 16.44 -26.05 5.40
N ALA A 238 17.29 -26.42 4.45
CA ALA A 238 17.08 -26.16 3.02
C ALA A 238 15.70 -26.67 2.61
N LEU A 239 14.77 -25.79 2.28
CA LEU A 239 13.47 -26.17 1.75
C LEU A 239 13.65 -26.74 0.33
N PRO A 240 13.00 -27.88 0.01
CA PRO A 240 13.06 -28.49 -1.31
C PRO A 240 12.34 -27.61 -2.35
N PRO A 241 12.61 -27.81 -3.66
CA PRO A 241 11.97 -27.04 -4.72
C PRO A 241 10.45 -27.22 -4.68
N TYR A 242 9.76 -26.14 -4.91
CA TYR A 242 8.33 -25.93 -4.84
C TYR A 242 7.55 -26.96 -5.71
N HIS A 243 6.91 -27.94 -5.10
CA HIS A 243 5.85 -28.71 -5.72
C HIS A 243 4.49 -28.13 -5.33
N ALA A 244 3.69 -27.91 -6.36
CA ALA A 244 2.35 -27.34 -6.30
C ALA A 244 1.36 -28.28 -5.59
N GLU A 245 1.25 -28.21 -4.26
CA GLU A 245 0.14 -28.77 -3.50
C GLU A 245 0.00 -28.05 -2.15
N TYR A 246 -0.50 -26.81 -2.16
CA TYR A 246 -1.19 -26.24 -0.99
C TYR A 246 -2.31 -25.31 -1.46
N MET A 247 -3.40 -25.93 -1.89
CA MET A 247 -4.72 -25.34 -1.94
C MET A 247 -5.30 -25.39 -0.52
N GLY A 248 -5.52 -24.26 0.08
CA GLY A 248 -6.21 -24.19 1.35
C GLY A 248 -5.73 -23.01 2.16
N ALA A 249 -6.65 -22.20 2.66
CA ALA A 249 -6.40 -21.19 3.66
C ALA A 249 -5.60 -21.81 4.81
N ALA A 250 -4.28 -21.65 4.79
CA ALA A 250 -3.44 -22.02 5.91
C ALA A 250 -3.51 -20.91 6.95
N CYS A 251 -4.62 -20.84 7.66
CA CYS A 251 -4.54 -20.56 9.08
C CYS A 251 -3.47 -21.52 9.63
N PHE A 252 -2.42 -20.96 10.21
CA PHE A 252 -1.45 -21.73 10.98
C PHE A 252 -2.19 -22.44 12.12
N SER A 253 -2.64 -23.68 11.89
CA SER A 253 -3.11 -24.58 12.94
C SER A 253 -1.91 -25.33 13.51
N GLY A 254 -1.14 -24.65 14.31
CA GLY A 254 -0.16 -25.23 15.23
C GLY A 254 -0.58 -24.89 16.64
N LYS A 255 -1.00 -25.90 17.39
CA LYS A 255 -1.49 -25.80 18.77
C LYS A 255 -0.61 -24.93 19.67
N LYS A 256 -1.25 -23.95 20.36
CA LYS A 256 -0.74 -23.08 21.42
C LYS A 256 0.34 -22.10 20.96
N GLN A 257 -0.06 -21.08 20.22
CA GLN A 257 0.56 -19.77 20.25
C GLN A 257 -0.27 -18.88 21.19
N ASN A 258 0.37 -18.38 22.25
CA ASN A 258 -0.17 -17.29 23.04
C ASN A 258 -0.41 -16.08 22.16
N GLU A 259 -1.60 -15.60 22.21
CA GLU A 259 -2.24 -14.42 21.66
C GLU A 259 -1.31 -13.26 21.26
N ILE A 260 -0.71 -13.31 20.06
CA ILE A 260 -0.75 -12.12 19.22
C ILE A 260 -2.23 -12.04 18.82
N LYS A 261 -3.00 -11.15 19.42
CA LYS A 261 -4.39 -10.91 19.05
C LYS A 261 -4.39 -10.65 17.55
N GLU A 262 -4.88 -11.62 16.76
CA GLU A 262 -5.17 -11.34 15.35
C GLU A 262 -6.08 -10.11 15.34
N LYS A 263 -5.60 -9.02 14.78
CA LYS A 263 -6.42 -7.82 14.63
C LYS A 263 -7.64 -8.25 13.83
N LYS A 264 -8.82 -8.20 14.44
CA LYS A 264 -10.09 -8.51 13.76
C LYS A 264 -10.23 -7.59 12.53
N SER A 265 -10.92 -8.06 11.51
CA SER A 265 -11.30 -7.19 10.39
C SER A 265 -12.05 -5.97 10.93
N PRO A 266 -11.72 -4.76 10.48
CA PRO A 266 -12.41 -3.56 10.93
C PRO A 266 -13.88 -3.60 10.54
N CYS A 267 -14.75 -3.12 11.42
CA CYS A 267 -16.15 -2.97 11.09
C CYS A 267 -16.36 -1.76 10.18
N TYR A 268 -17.03 -1.96 9.07
CA TYR A 268 -17.48 -0.88 8.21
C TYR A 268 -18.70 -0.20 8.84
N TYR A 269 -18.65 1.12 8.96
CA TYR A 269 -19.77 1.93 9.43
C TYR A 269 -20.30 2.78 8.29
N ARG A 270 -21.49 2.43 7.78
CA ARG A 270 -22.18 3.29 6.83
C ARG A 270 -22.27 4.72 7.37
N SER A 271 -21.81 5.68 6.59
CA SER A 271 -21.60 7.04 7.06
C SER A 271 -21.98 8.06 5.98
N PHE A 272 -22.44 9.21 6.44
CA PHE A 272 -22.59 10.40 5.63
C PHE A 272 -21.78 11.53 6.25
N ALA A 273 -20.99 12.23 5.45
CA ALA A 273 -20.14 13.34 5.88
C ALA A 273 -20.27 14.51 4.90
N VAL A 274 -20.22 15.71 5.43
CA VAL A 274 -20.18 16.95 4.63
C VAL A 274 -19.14 17.86 5.24
N ALA A 275 -18.32 18.47 4.38
CA ALA A 275 -17.41 19.55 4.76
C ALA A 275 -17.69 20.77 3.86
N ASP A 276 -18.01 21.89 4.49
CA ASP A 276 -18.19 23.16 3.78
C ASP A 276 -16.82 23.73 3.39
N LYS A 277 -16.65 23.98 2.09
CA LYS A 277 -15.49 24.66 1.49
C LYS A 277 -16.01 25.65 0.46
N ASP A 278 -15.46 26.85 0.42
CA ASP A 278 -15.80 27.86 -0.56
C ASP A 278 -15.10 27.58 -1.89
N ILE A 279 -15.70 26.67 -2.66
CA ILE A 279 -15.20 26.18 -3.95
C ILE A 279 -16.36 26.05 -4.94
N GLU A 280 -16.05 26.19 -6.23
CA GLU A 280 -17.06 26.21 -7.30
C GLU A 280 -17.70 24.85 -7.58
N GLN A 281 -17.00 23.77 -7.32
CA GLN A 281 -17.45 22.40 -7.61
C GLN A 281 -17.60 21.60 -6.32
N LEU A 282 -18.52 20.64 -6.33
CA LEU A 282 -18.63 19.64 -5.27
C LEU A 282 -17.77 18.44 -5.60
N HIS A 283 -17.00 17.96 -4.62
CA HIS A 283 -16.30 16.71 -4.64
C HIS A 283 -17.06 15.68 -3.83
N LEU A 284 -17.48 14.61 -4.49
CA LEU A 284 -18.29 13.54 -3.90
C LEU A 284 -17.47 12.25 -3.93
N ASN A 285 -17.37 11.56 -2.81
CA ASN A 285 -16.83 10.20 -2.77
C ASN A 285 -17.88 9.27 -2.18
N LEU A 286 -18.30 8.28 -2.96
CA LEU A 286 -19.14 7.17 -2.50
C LEU A 286 -18.22 5.98 -2.22
N ALA A 287 -18.42 5.29 -1.11
CA ALA A 287 -17.68 4.08 -0.79
C ALA A 287 -18.59 2.92 -0.41
N PHE A 288 -18.26 1.75 -0.90
CA PHE A 288 -18.88 0.48 -0.58
C PHE A 288 -17.86 -0.43 0.10
N PRO A 289 -18.27 -1.31 1.04
CA PRO A 289 -17.40 -2.37 1.53
C PRO A 289 -16.95 -3.26 0.37
N ALA A 290 -15.68 -3.62 0.33
CA ALA A 290 -15.11 -4.38 -0.78
C ALA A 290 -14.10 -5.45 -0.28
N PRO A 291 -13.70 -6.39 -1.14
CA PRO A 291 -12.73 -7.41 -0.80
C PRO A 291 -11.39 -6.84 -0.32
N CYS A 292 -10.74 -7.53 0.61
CA CYS A 292 -9.40 -7.21 1.08
C CYS A 292 -8.33 -7.60 0.04
N LEU A 293 -7.09 -7.16 0.27
CA LEU A 293 -5.96 -7.37 -0.65
C LEU A 293 -5.68 -8.84 -0.98
N GLY A 294 -5.97 -9.76 -0.04
CA GLY A 294 -5.74 -11.19 -0.20
C GLY A 294 -6.86 -11.97 -0.93
N ASP A 295 -7.93 -11.31 -1.36
CA ASP A 295 -9.06 -11.99 -2.02
C ASP A 295 -8.63 -12.65 -3.33
N LYS A 296 -9.07 -13.90 -3.51
CA LYS A 296 -8.73 -14.71 -4.70
C LYS A 296 -9.38 -14.18 -5.97
N ARG A 297 -10.49 -13.43 -5.85
CA ARG A 297 -11.27 -12.86 -6.97
C ARG A 297 -10.69 -11.53 -7.48
N ARG A 298 -9.49 -11.15 -7.06
CA ARG A 298 -8.87 -9.86 -7.39
C ARG A 298 -8.81 -9.56 -8.91
N PHE A 299 -8.67 -10.59 -9.77
CA PHE A 299 -8.64 -10.39 -11.22
C PHE A 299 -10.04 -10.06 -11.75
N ALA A 300 -11.06 -10.79 -11.31
CA ALA A 300 -12.45 -10.45 -11.61
C ALA A 300 -12.80 -9.06 -11.07
N TYR A 301 -12.32 -8.70 -9.89
CA TYR A 301 -12.50 -7.37 -9.30
C TYR A 301 -11.82 -6.26 -10.11
N SER A 302 -10.63 -6.50 -10.65
CA SER A 302 -9.94 -5.54 -11.51
C SER A 302 -10.70 -5.29 -12.81
N ILE A 303 -11.20 -6.35 -13.48
CA ILE A 303 -12.02 -6.26 -14.68
C ILE A 303 -13.35 -5.55 -14.38
N MET A 304 -14.00 -5.91 -13.28
CA MET A 304 -15.23 -5.23 -12.82
C MET A 304 -15.01 -3.73 -12.66
N ASN A 305 -13.92 -3.32 -11.99
CA ASN A 305 -13.60 -1.90 -11.81
C ASN A 305 -13.35 -1.21 -13.16
N SER A 306 -12.56 -1.82 -14.04
CA SER A 306 -12.30 -1.26 -15.38
C SER A 306 -13.61 -0.98 -16.14
N ALA A 307 -14.55 -1.92 -16.12
CA ALA A 307 -15.82 -1.81 -16.80
C ALA A 307 -16.82 -0.84 -16.12
N PHE A 308 -16.78 -0.76 -14.81
CA PHE A 308 -17.71 0.06 -14.06
C PHE A 308 -17.37 1.55 -14.11
N GLY A 309 -16.11 1.93 -13.77
CA GLY A 309 -15.69 3.33 -13.70
C GLY A 309 -14.19 3.55 -13.80
N GLY A 310 -13.38 2.49 -13.97
CA GLY A 310 -11.91 2.57 -13.97
C GLY A 310 -11.29 2.94 -15.32
N SER A 311 -12.10 3.19 -16.37
CA SER A 311 -11.61 3.48 -17.71
C SER A 311 -12.50 4.48 -18.46
N ASN A 312 -12.00 5.04 -19.55
CA ASN A 312 -12.77 6.00 -20.36
C ASN A 312 -13.94 5.34 -21.12
N ASN A 313 -13.94 4.04 -21.31
CA ASN A 313 -15.06 3.29 -21.90
C ASN A 313 -15.94 2.62 -20.83
N SER A 314 -15.73 2.91 -19.56
CA SER A 314 -16.55 2.42 -18.46
C SER A 314 -17.96 3.01 -18.43
N ARG A 315 -18.90 2.31 -17.81
CA ARG A 315 -20.30 2.76 -17.75
C ARG A 315 -20.48 4.11 -17.06
N LEU A 316 -19.76 4.37 -15.95
CA LEU A 316 -19.83 5.67 -15.28
C LEU A 316 -19.35 6.80 -16.19
N PHE A 317 -18.19 6.63 -16.82
CA PHE A 317 -17.61 7.65 -17.67
C PHE A 317 -18.50 7.94 -18.89
N GLN A 318 -18.92 6.90 -19.61
CA GLN A 318 -19.74 7.06 -20.80
C GLN A 318 -21.10 7.70 -20.48
N GLN A 319 -21.85 7.17 -19.52
CA GLN A 319 -23.21 7.62 -19.29
C GLN A 319 -23.30 8.95 -18.54
N ILE A 320 -22.33 9.31 -17.68
CA ILE A 320 -22.40 10.52 -16.87
C ILE A 320 -21.62 11.67 -17.52
N ARG A 321 -20.39 11.41 -18.00
CA ARG A 321 -19.54 12.45 -18.52
C ARG A 321 -19.76 12.66 -20.03
N GLU A 322 -19.69 11.61 -20.84
CA GLU A 322 -19.76 11.73 -22.30
C GLU A 322 -21.19 11.97 -22.81
N GLU A 323 -22.14 11.12 -22.42
CA GLU A 323 -23.52 11.21 -22.93
C GLU A 323 -24.32 12.32 -22.25
N ALA A 324 -24.22 12.43 -20.93
CA ALA A 324 -25.06 13.37 -20.17
C ALA A 324 -24.37 14.72 -19.89
N GLY A 325 -23.04 14.81 -19.98
CA GLY A 325 -22.28 16.02 -19.69
C GLY A 325 -22.48 16.54 -18.25
N MET A 326 -22.79 15.66 -17.29
CA MET A 326 -23.22 16.07 -15.95
C MET A 326 -22.06 16.25 -14.97
N ALA A 327 -20.90 15.64 -15.19
CA ALA A 327 -19.76 15.70 -14.30
C ALA A 327 -18.48 16.09 -15.03
N TYR A 328 -17.61 16.85 -14.37
CA TYR A 328 -16.26 17.15 -14.87
C TYR A 328 -15.38 15.90 -14.83
N SER A 329 -15.42 15.17 -13.73
CA SER A 329 -14.79 13.86 -13.60
C SER A 329 -15.71 12.88 -12.89
N VAL A 330 -15.67 11.62 -13.32
CA VAL A 330 -16.32 10.50 -12.66
C VAL A 330 -15.50 9.25 -12.93
N TYR A 331 -15.11 8.54 -11.85
CA TYR A 331 -14.34 7.31 -11.96
C TYR A 331 -14.54 6.42 -10.72
N SER A 332 -14.14 5.15 -10.84
CA SER A 332 -14.12 4.23 -9.71
C SER A 332 -12.74 3.63 -9.51
N TYR A 333 -12.44 3.28 -8.27
CA TYR A 333 -11.20 2.59 -7.90
C TYR A 333 -11.38 1.82 -6.59
N SER A 334 -10.39 1.00 -6.25
CA SER A 334 -10.39 0.20 -5.02
C SER A 334 -9.27 0.60 -4.06
N SER A 335 -9.60 0.71 -2.77
CA SER A 335 -8.63 0.75 -1.68
C SER A 335 -8.64 -0.61 -0.96
N ALA A 336 -7.66 -1.46 -1.28
CA ALA A 336 -7.55 -2.79 -0.69
C ALA A 336 -6.46 -2.82 0.39
N TYR A 337 -6.87 -3.16 1.61
CA TYR A 337 -6.03 -3.33 2.79
C TYR A 337 -5.91 -4.82 3.14
N LEU A 338 -5.01 -5.17 4.05
CA LEU A 338 -4.79 -6.56 4.46
C LEU A 338 -6.05 -7.22 5.06
N ARG A 339 -6.89 -6.44 5.74
CA ARG A 339 -8.05 -6.95 6.51
C ARG A 339 -9.40 -6.42 6.04
N ALA A 340 -9.42 -5.47 5.09
CA ALA A 340 -10.62 -4.81 4.60
C ALA A 340 -10.39 -4.22 3.21
N GLY A 341 -11.45 -3.75 2.57
CA GLY A 341 -11.39 -2.98 1.34
C GLY A 341 -12.55 -2.04 1.18
N LEU A 342 -12.37 -1.05 0.33
CA LEU A 342 -13.41 -0.14 -0.11
C LEU A 342 -13.39 -0.05 -1.63
N PHE A 343 -14.57 0.00 -2.22
CA PHE A 343 -14.77 0.36 -3.62
C PHE A 343 -15.33 1.78 -3.66
N HIS A 344 -14.63 2.66 -4.35
CA HIS A 344 -14.92 4.08 -4.38
C HIS A 344 -15.51 4.49 -5.73
N ILE A 345 -16.42 5.47 -5.70
CA ILE A 345 -16.83 6.25 -6.86
C ILE A 345 -16.56 7.72 -6.52
N ASP A 346 -15.69 8.34 -7.30
CA ASP A 346 -15.36 9.76 -7.20
C ASP A 346 -16.06 10.56 -8.27
N ILE A 347 -16.60 11.71 -7.87
CA ILE A 347 -17.33 12.59 -8.77
C ILE A 347 -16.98 14.04 -8.45
N THR A 348 -16.60 14.79 -9.48
CA THR A 348 -16.49 16.25 -9.39
C THR A 348 -17.58 16.90 -10.26
N VAL A 349 -18.44 17.69 -9.65
CA VAL A 349 -19.67 18.14 -10.26
C VAL A 349 -20.07 19.56 -9.81
N GLN A 350 -20.81 20.28 -10.65
CA GLN A 350 -21.42 21.54 -10.25
C GLN A 350 -22.52 21.31 -9.19
N PRO A 351 -22.69 22.20 -8.19
CA PRO A 351 -23.62 21.99 -7.09
C PRO A 351 -25.06 21.64 -7.51
N GLN A 352 -25.58 22.32 -8.53
CA GLN A 352 -26.93 22.10 -9.05
C GLN A 352 -27.12 20.74 -9.73
N LEU A 353 -26.06 20.07 -10.15
CA LEU A 353 -26.11 18.76 -10.78
C LEU A 353 -25.83 17.61 -9.81
N ALA A 354 -25.51 17.88 -8.55
CA ALA A 354 -25.13 16.85 -7.58
C ALA A 354 -26.25 15.81 -7.36
N VAL A 355 -27.48 16.24 -7.13
CA VAL A 355 -28.62 15.34 -6.94
C VAL A 355 -28.95 14.55 -8.21
N PRO A 356 -29.09 15.18 -9.39
CA PRO A 356 -29.25 14.45 -10.66
C PRO A 356 -28.16 13.41 -10.93
N VAL A 357 -26.87 13.75 -10.70
CA VAL A 357 -25.75 12.83 -10.88
C VAL A 357 -25.82 11.64 -9.91
N LEU A 358 -26.07 11.90 -8.61
CA LEU A 358 -26.22 10.83 -7.63
C LEU A 358 -27.37 9.88 -7.97
N SER A 359 -28.49 10.41 -8.49
CA SER A 359 -29.61 9.60 -8.96
C SER A 359 -29.23 8.72 -10.16
N LYS A 360 -28.47 9.28 -11.11
CA LYS A 360 -27.98 8.52 -12.29
C LYS A 360 -26.97 7.46 -11.87
N VAL A 361 -26.03 7.79 -10.97
CA VAL A 361 -25.07 6.82 -10.39
C VAL A 361 -25.82 5.66 -9.71
N ALA A 362 -26.86 5.95 -8.92
CA ALA A 362 -27.65 4.92 -8.27
C ALA A 362 -28.30 3.98 -9.30
N GLY A 363 -28.86 4.52 -10.39
CA GLY A 363 -29.40 3.70 -11.47
C GLY A 363 -28.35 2.80 -12.14
N ILE A 364 -27.15 3.35 -12.41
CA ILE A 364 -26.04 2.58 -13.00
C ILE A 364 -25.58 1.47 -12.02
N VAL A 365 -25.47 1.77 -10.73
CA VAL A 365 -25.10 0.79 -9.68
C VAL A 365 -26.12 -0.36 -9.65
N GLU A 366 -27.43 -0.08 -9.67
CA GLU A 366 -28.48 -1.10 -9.66
C GLU A 366 -28.49 -1.93 -10.94
N GLU A 367 -28.34 -1.28 -12.09
CA GLU A 367 -28.29 -1.97 -13.38
C GLU A 367 -27.07 -2.89 -13.47
N PHE A 368 -25.88 -2.37 -13.16
CA PHE A 368 -24.63 -3.13 -13.21
C PHE A 368 -24.65 -4.31 -12.24
N SER A 369 -25.13 -4.10 -11.00
CA SER A 369 -25.30 -5.16 -10.01
C SER A 369 -26.24 -6.27 -10.49
N ARG A 370 -27.35 -5.91 -11.16
CA ARG A 370 -28.34 -6.87 -11.64
C ARG A 370 -27.91 -7.60 -12.91
N CYS A 371 -27.30 -6.89 -13.88
CA CYS A 371 -27.03 -7.42 -15.22
C CYS A 371 -25.60 -7.94 -15.37
N GLY A 372 -24.62 -7.37 -14.66
CA GLY A 372 -23.20 -7.64 -14.87
C GLY A 372 -22.71 -7.10 -16.23
N LEU A 373 -21.86 -7.86 -16.90
CA LEU A 373 -21.30 -7.57 -18.21
C LEU A 373 -21.84 -8.52 -19.27
N THR A 374 -21.93 -8.03 -20.50
CA THR A 374 -22.06 -8.89 -21.69
C THR A 374 -20.70 -9.56 -22.00
N GLU A 375 -20.69 -10.60 -22.82
CA GLU A 375 -19.44 -11.26 -23.25
C GLU A 375 -18.54 -10.31 -24.05
N GLU A 376 -19.12 -9.39 -24.82
CA GLU A 376 -18.40 -8.37 -25.58
C GLU A 376 -17.72 -7.36 -24.64
N GLU A 377 -18.44 -6.85 -23.65
CA GLU A 377 -17.88 -5.96 -22.62
C GLU A 377 -16.78 -6.66 -21.81
N LEU A 378 -17.00 -7.92 -21.43
CA LEU A 378 -16.01 -8.71 -20.72
C LEU A 378 -14.72 -8.87 -21.54
N SER A 379 -14.81 -9.21 -22.82
CA SER A 379 -13.66 -9.34 -23.72
C SER A 379 -12.88 -8.03 -23.81
N LEU A 380 -13.58 -6.91 -24.03
CA LEU A 380 -12.97 -5.59 -24.14
C LEU A 380 -12.19 -5.19 -22.87
N HIS A 381 -12.80 -5.39 -21.69
CA HIS A 381 -12.15 -5.01 -20.44
C HIS A 381 -11.07 -5.99 -20.00
N LYS A 382 -11.13 -7.27 -20.42
CA LYS A 382 -10.00 -8.20 -20.29
C LYS A 382 -8.79 -7.71 -21.08
N GLU A 383 -8.96 -7.41 -22.36
CA GLU A 383 -7.89 -6.91 -23.24
C GLU A 383 -7.27 -5.62 -22.67
N GLN A 384 -8.08 -4.72 -22.13
CA GLN A 384 -7.58 -3.50 -21.51
C GLN A 384 -6.73 -3.78 -20.27
N VAL A 385 -7.24 -4.57 -19.30
CA VAL A 385 -6.52 -4.91 -18.07
C VAL A 385 -5.27 -5.76 -18.38
N GLU A 386 -5.33 -6.65 -19.37
CA GLU A 386 -4.18 -7.39 -19.88
C GLU A 386 -3.09 -6.45 -20.39
N THR A 387 -3.46 -5.50 -21.24
CA THR A 387 -2.53 -4.51 -21.77
C THR A 387 -1.87 -3.71 -20.66
N GLU A 388 -2.65 -3.24 -19.68
CA GLU A 388 -2.12 -2.53 -18.49
C GLU A 388 -1.14 -3.39 -17.67
N LEU A 389 -1.45 -4.68 -17.50
CA LEU A 389 -0.57 -5.61 -16.79
C LEU A 389 0.75 -5.84 -17.54
N ILE A 390 0.69 -6.01 -18.86
CA ILE A 390 1.87 -6.22 -19.71
C ILE A 390 2.74 -4.95 -19.71
N MET A 391 2.14 -3.78 -19.94
CA MET A 391 2.87 -2.50 -19.91
C MET A 391 3.49 -2.24 -18.54
N GLY A 392 2.75 -2.49 -17.44
CA GLY A 392 3.26 -2.37 -16.08
C GLY A 392 4.39 -3.34 -15.78
N ALA A 393 4.36 -4.54 -16.36
CA ALA A 393 5.42 -5.54 -16.20
C ALA A 393 6.76 -5.15 -16.85
N GLU A 394 6.76 -4.17 -17.76
CA GLU A 394 7.98 -3.61 -18.33
C GLU A 394 8.80 -2.74 -17.35
N SER A 395 8.15 -2.20 -16.32
CA SER A 395 8.77 -1.31 -15.33
C SER A 395 9.36 -2.09 -14.14
N PRO A 396 10.66 -2.00 -13.87
CA PRO A 396 11.26 -2.57 -12.67
C PRO A 396 10.60 -2.07 -11.37
N LYS A 397 10.24 -0.78 -11.31
CA LYS A 397 9.58 -0.18 -10.14
C LYS A 397 8.19 -0.78 -9.91
N THR A 398 7.37 -0.88 -10.95
CA THR A 398 6.03 -1.48 -10.86
C THR A 398 6.10 -2.95 -10.43
N ARG A 399 7.08 -3.70 -10.92
CA ARG A 399 7.30 -5.10 -10.52
C ARG A 399 7.72 -5.21 -9.06
N MET A 400 8.69 -4.39 -8.64
CA MET A 400 9.16 -4.31 -7.25
C MET A 400 7.99 -4.02 -6.29
N ASP A 401 7.18 -2.99 -6.59
CA ASP A 401 6.04 -2.59 -5.75
C ASP A 401 4.96 -3.68 -5.70
N ALA A 402 4.60 -4.27 -6.84
CA ALA A 402 3.61 -5.35 -6.91
C ALA A 402 4.06 -6.59 -6.11
N ASN A 403 5.33 -6.99 -6.25
CA ASN A 403 5.88 -8.11 -5.51
C ASN A 403 5.89 -7.85 -4.00
N ALA A 404 6.27 -6.64 -3.59
CA ALA A 404 6.24 -6.24 -2.18
C ALA A 404 4.82 -6.28 -1.61
N LYS A 405 3.86 -5.66 -2.29
CA LYS A 405 2.46 -5.59 -1.86
C LYS A 405 1.87 -6.97 -1.57
N TYR A 406 2.05 -7.91 -2.49
CA TYR A 406 1.51 -9.26 -2.32
C TYR A 406 2.32 -10.13 -1.34
N ALA A 407 3.64 -9.92 -1.26
CA ALA A 407 4.48 -10.60 -0.26
C ALA A 407 4.14 -10.14 1.17
N LEU A 408 3.90 -8.84 1.38
CA LEU A 408 3.47 -8.29 2.67
C LEU A 408 2.10 -8.84 3.09
N ALA A 409 1.20 -9.02 2.11
CA ALA A 409 -0.10 -9.65 2.34
C ALA A 409 -0.04 -11.17 2.61
N GLY A 410 1.14 -11.77 2.50
CA GLY A 410 1.31 -13.23 2.66
C GLY A 410 0.62 -14.04 1.55
N THR A 411 0.29 -13.43 0.42
CA THR A 411 -0.39 -14.09 -0.70
C THR A 411 0.60 -14.70 -1.67
N LYS A 412 0.10 -15.60 -2.53
CA LYS A 412 0.90 -16.15 -3.63
C LYS A 412 1.37 -15.02 -4.56
N LEU A 413 2.66 -15.00 -4.86
CA LEU A 413 3.23 -14.18 -5.92
C LEU A 413 3.04 -14.93 -7.25
N PHE A 414 2.45 -14.25 -8.23
CA PHE A 414 2.20 -14.81 -9.56
C PHE A 414 3.16 -14.23 -10.57
N THR A 415 3.63 -15.05 -11.50
CA THR A 415 4.31 -14.56 -12.70
C THR A 415 3.34 -13.77 -13.59
N LEU A 416 3.84 -13.09 -14.62
CA LEU A 416 2.96 -12.39 -15.56
C LEU A 416 2.05 -13.39 -16.27
N GLU A 417 2.61 -14.50 -16.74
CA GLU A 417 1.90 -15.57 -17.44
C GLU A 417 0.75 -16.13 -16.57
N GLU A 418 1.04 -16.48 -15.31
CA GLU A 418 0.03 -16.94 -14.36
C GLU A 418 -1.08 -15.90 -14.12
N LYS A 419 -0.75 -14.60 -14.11
CA LYS A 419 -1.74 -13.52 -13.97
C LYS A 419 -2.66 -13.44 -15.19
N LEU A 420 -2.08 -13.53 -16.39
CA LEU A 420 -2.83 -13.52 -17.64
C LEU A 420 -3.78 -14.70 -17.75
N GLU A 421 -3.31 -15.92 -17.44
CA GLU A 421 -4.16 -17.12 -17.39
C GLU A 421 -5.33 -16.99 -16.42
N LEU A 422 -5.07 -16.46 -15.20
CA LEU A 422 -6.12 -16.26 -14.21
C LEU A 422 -7.12 -15.19 -14.60
N MET A 423 -6.70 -14.18 -15.33
CA MET A 423 -7.56 -13.13 -15.84
C MET A 423 -8.41 -13.63 -17.03
N ASP A 424 -7.81 -14.41 -17.93
CA ASP A 424 -8.51 -15.01 -19.05
C ASP A 424 -9.62 -15.97 -18.58
N ALA A 425 -9.40 -16.67 -17.48
CA ALA A 425 -10.39 -17.57 -16.86
C ALA A 425 -11.59 -16.86 -16.20
N VAL A 426 -11.59 -15.51 -16.09
CA VAL A 426 -12.71 -14.77 -15.51
C VAL A 426 -13.95 -14.81 -16.41
N THR A 427 -15.13 -15.02 -15.81
CA THR A 427 -16.42 -15.12 -16.50
C THR A 427 -17.37 -13.97 -16.14
N CYS A 428 -18.36 -13.70 -17.00
CA CYS A 428 -19.44 -12.74 -16.73
C CYS A 428 -20.19 -13.07 -15.43
N GLY A 429 -20.37 -14.36 -15.11
CA GLY A 429 -20.99 -14.81 -13.85
C GLY A 429 -20.21 -14.34 -12.60
N GLN A 430 -18.89 -14.47 -12.62
CA GLN A 430 -18.04 -14.02 -11.51
C GLN A 430 -18.07 -12.49 -11.34
N ILE A 431 -18.11 -11.74 -12.44
CA ILE A 431 -18.25 -10.27 -12.39
C ILE A 431 -19.59 -9.88 -11.78
N LYS A 432 -20.68 -10.54 -12.22
CA LYS A 432 -22.02 -10.30 -11.68
C LYS A 432 -22.12 -10.60 -10.19
N GLU A 433 -21.61 -11.76 -9.74
CA GLU A 433 -21.58 -12.11 -8.31
C GLU A 433 -20.83 -11.07 -7.47
N LEU A 434 -19.68 -10.58 -7.94
CA LEU A 434 -18.93 -9.51 -7.28
C LEU A 434 -19.70 -8.19 -7.25
N ALA A 435 -20.33 -7.81 -8.35
CA ALA A 435 -21.14 -6.60 -8.43
C ALA A 435 -22.34 -6.66 -7.46
N GLU A 436 -23.04 -7.78 -7.38
CA GLU A 436 -24.14 -8.01 -6.43
C GLU A 436 -23.65 -7.99 -4.96
N GLU A 437 -22.42 -8.45 -4.70
CA GLU A 437 -21.84 -8.42 -3.36
C GLU A 437 -21.44 -7.02 -2.93
N ILE A 438 -20.79 -6.24 -3.81
CA ILE A 438 -20.14 -4.96 -3.51
C ILE A 438 -21.11 -3.79 -3.67
N LEU A 439 -21.80 -3.71 -4.80
CA LEU A 439 -22.57 -2.54 -5.22
C LEU A 439 -23.99 -2.51 -4.61
N LYS A 440 -24.05 -2.49 -3.28
CA LYS A 440 -25.33 -2.43 -2.52
C LYS A 440 -25.59 -1.01 -2.05
N LEU A 441 -26.51 -0.30 -2.67
CA LEU A 441 -26.88 1.08 -2.28
C LEU A 441 -27.23 1.23 -0.80
N ARG A 442 -27.79 0.21 -0.17
CA ARG A 442 -28.08 0.23 1.27
C ARG A 442 -26.83 0.29 2.16
N GLU A 443 -25.68 -0.07 1.63
CA GLU A 443 -24.38 -0.10 2.35
C GLU A 443 -23.47 1.07 1.97
N VAL A 444 -23.88 1.90 0.99
CA VAL A 444 -23.05 3.02 0.52
C VAL A 444 -22.86 4.07 1.60
N SER A 445 -21.60 4.52 1.74
CA SER A 445 -21.27 5.75 2.46
C SER A 445 -21.00 6.87 1.47
N LEU A 446 -21.23 8.11 1.86
CA LEU A 446 -21.04 9.29 1.03
C LEU A 446 -20.32 10.39 1.82
N CYS A 447 -19.31 10.96 1.24
CA CYS A 447 -18.71 12.22 1.68
C CYS A 447 -18.89 13.28 0.59
N VAL A 448 -19.18 14.51 1.01
CA VAL A 448 -19.35 15.68 0.14
C VAL A 448 -18.46 16.79 0.67
N VAL A 449 -17.65 17.38 -0.21
CA VAL A 449 -16.84 18.56 0.09
C VAL A 449 -17.17 19.64 -0.93
N GLY A 450 -17.50 20.83 -0.45
CA GLY A 450 -17.76 22.02 -1.26
C GLY A 450 -18.81 22.93 -0.67
N ASN A 451 -19.21 23.94 -1.43
CA ASN A 451 -20.14 24.97 -1.01
C ASN A 451 -21.58 24.42 -1.03
N ARG A 452 -22.36 24.73 0.01
CA ARG A 452 -23.78 24.33 0.15
C ARG A 452 -24.68 25.18 -0.71
#